data_3ab014cbfa9b87391a1703a9c712237b
#
_entry.id   3ab014cbfa9b87391a1703a9c712237b
#
_cell.length_a   1.000
_cell.length_b   1.000
_cell.length_c   1.000
_cell.angle_alpha   90.00
_cell.angle_beta   90.00
_cell.angle_gamma   90.00
#
_symmetry.space_group_name_H-M   'P 1'
#
loop_
_entity.id
_entity.type
_entity.pdbx_description
1 polymer ?
#
loop_
_entity_poly.entity_id
_entity_poly.type
_entity_poly.pdbx_seq_one_letter_code
_entity_poly.pdbx_strand_id
1 'polypeptide(L)'
;MKKFFHSFSEGRTKPQIVATAILFVVFALYSAFILFFFLFAFLIAVQENQSAFLDDQIAKRLFCWPEHFTLRNFAEVFPVWERIIEVSYAEMIFNSVWISLLGPLLNSFCTATVTYVLVFYKTKYTKWLYKLGLFLAILPIYGSGGAAYKLLSDIGMIDTPFMLLTNITLFGANFFYFYAFYKSISWQYAEAAFIDGASHWQVYLMIMLPMLIPSATALYVMNVIGTWNDYSSNLLYFSSYPNLAYGAYAFGESAKYASNEPSFFAGVLISIIPILVLFGCFQNTIMEKVHIGGLKG
;
A
#
# COMPACT_ATOMS: atom_id res chain seq x y z
N MET A 1 -7.70 32.13 -11.48
CA MET A 1 -6.57 32.67 -10.69
C MET A 1 -7.04 33.59 -9.55
N LYS A 2 -7.74 34.73 -9.78
CA LYS A 2 -8.16 35.65 -8.70
C LYS A 2 -8.99 34.99 -7.58
N LYS A 3 -9.93 34.10 -7.86
CA LYS A 3 -10.72 33.37 -6.85
C LYS A 3 -9.87 32.43 -6.00
N PHE A 4 -8.87 31.79 -6.57
CA PHE A 4 -7.92 30.91 -5.87
C PHE A 4 -7.06 31.72 -4.87
N PHE A 5 -6.51 32.85 -5.31
CA PHE A 5 -5.72 33.74 -4.42
C PHE A 5 -6.56 34.36 -3.31
N HIS A 6 -7.83 34.69 -3.55
CA HIS A 6 -8.74 35.24 -2.55
C HIS A 6 -9.04 34.19 -1.46
N SER A 7 -9.37 32.96 -1.83
CA SER A 7 -9.57 31.85 -0.88
C SER A 7 -8.30 31.47 -0.12
N PHE A 8 -7.12 31.72 -0.72
CA PHE A 8 -5.82 31.40 -0.12
C PHE A 8 -5.42 32.40 0.99
N SER A 9 -5.90 33.64 0.91
CA SER A 9 -5.52 34.72 1.84
C SER A 9 -6.56 35.03 2.93
N GLU A 10 -7.76 34.50 2.81
CA GLU A 10 -8.89 34.79 3.68
C GLU A 10 -8.64 34.28 5.11
N GLY A 11 -8.57 35.21 6.10
CA GLY A 11 -8.40 34.89 7.52
C GLY A 11 -6.98 34.54 7.97
N ARG A 12 -5.95 34.64 7.09
CA ARG A 12 -4.56 34.29 7.41
C ARG A 12 -3.68 35.50 7.60
N THR A 13 -2.71 35.42 8.56
CA THR A 13 -1.68 36.43 8.74
C THR A 13 -0.63 36.37 7.60
N LYS A 14 0.07 37.50 7.35
CA LYS A 14 1.11 37.57 6.32
C LYS A 14 2.16 36.44 6.42
N PRO A 15 2.73 36.08 7.61
CA PRO A 15 3.67 34.96 7.71
C PRO A 15 3.03 33.62 7.40
N GLN A 16 1.74 33.40 7.71
CA GLN A 16 1.02 32.17 7.32
C GLN A 16 0.83 32.05 5.80
N ILE A 17 0.56 33.17 5.13
CA ILE A 17 0.44 33.20 3.66
C ILE A 17 1.79 32.84 3.02
N VAL A 18 2.89 33.45 3.50
CA VAL A 18 4.24 33.15 3.00
C VAL A 18 4.60 31.66 3.22
N ALA A 19 4.38 31.15 4.44
CA ALA A 19 4.66 29.74 4.74
C ALA A 19 3.84 28.77 3.85
N THR A 20 2.55 29.06 3.66
CA THR A 20 1.69 28.24 2.79
C THR A 20 2.11 28.31 1.32
N ALA A 21 2.55 29.49 0.85
CA ALA A 21 3.07 29.67 -0.51
C ALA A 21 4.36 28.87 -0.73
N ILE A 22 5.28 28.90 0.24
CA ILE A 22 6.52 28.10 0.19
C ILE A 22 6.19 26.61 0.14
N LEU A 23 5.30 26.13 1.02
CA LEU A 23 4.86 24.73 1.02
C LEU A 23 4.22 24.33 -0.31
N PHE A 24 3.36 25.18 -0.87
CA PHE A 24 2.74 24.95 -2.17
C PHE A 24 3.78 24.80 -3.29
N VAL A 25 4.78 25.69 -3.34
CA VAL A 25 5.87 25.63 -4.32
C VAL A 25 6.67 24.34 -4.16
N VAL A 26 7.02 23.96 -2.93
CA VAL A 26 7.75 22.71 -2.65
C VAL A 26 6.96 21.50 -3.11
N PHE A 27 5.67 21.42 -2.76
CA PHE A 27 4.82 20.31 -3.20
C PHE A 27 4.58 20.29 -4.71
N ALA A 28 4.45 21.47 -5.35
CA ALA A 28 4.32 21.58 -6.79
C ALA A 28 5.58 21.08 -7.52
N LEU A 29 6.76 21.47 -7.04
CA LEU A 29 8.03 21.00 -7.59
C LEU A 29 8.20 19.48 -7.37
N TYR A 30 7.85 18.96 -6.20
CA TYR A 30 7.87 17.53 -5.91
C TYR A 30 6.92 16.76 -6.83
N SER A 31 5.69 17.25 -7.02
CA SER A 31 4.72 16.62 -7.93
C SER A 31 5.19 16.67 -9.38
N ALA A 32 5.76 17.81 -9.82
CA ALA A 32 6.33 17.94 -11.15
C ALA A 32 7.49 16.95 -11.38
N PHE A 33 8.33 16.76 -10.37
CA PHE A 33 9.43 15.80 -10.41
C PHE A 33 8.93 14.35 -10.55
N ILE A 34 7.89 13.95 -9.80
CA ILE A 34 7.29 12.62 -9.94
C ILE A 34 6.69 12.45 -11.34
N LEU A 35 5.89 13.42 -11.81
CA LEU A 35 5.26 13.37 -13.12
C LEU A 35 6.32 13.30 -14.25
N PHE A 36 7.46 13.95 -14.05
CA PHE A 36 8.59 13.86 -14.95
C PHE A 36 9.11 12.43 -15.14
N PHE A 37 9.22 11.64 -14.04
CA PHE A 37 9.62 10.23 -14.16
C PHE A 37 8.58 9.37 -14.87
N PHE A 38 7.30 9.62 -14.66
CA PHE A 38 6.24 8.93 -15.43
C PHE A 38 6.32 9.26 -16.91
N LEU A 39 6.51 10.54 -17.25
CA LEU A 39 6.70 10.95 -18.64
C LEU A 39 7.96 10.32 -19.24
N PHE A 40 9.05 10.30 -18.50
CA PHE A 40 10.30 9.67 -18.93
C PHE A 40 10.12 8.17 -19.18
N ALA A 41 9.50 7.44 -18.23
CA ALA A 41 9.18 6.03 -18.40
C ALA A 41 8.29 5.78 -19.63
N PHE A 42 7.29 6.65 -19.86
CA PHE A 42 6.44 6.56 -21.04
C PHE A 42 7.22 6.79 -22.35
N LEU A 43 8.07 7.82 -22.40
CA LEU A 43 8.89 8.10 -23.58
C LEU A 43 9.81 6.93 -23.94
N ILE A 44 10.35 6.22 -22.94
CA ILE A 44 11.14 5.01 -23.19
C ILE A 44 10.23 3.86 -23.65
N ALA A 45 9.09 3.66 -23.00
CA ALA A 45 8.16 2.56 -23.31
C ALA A 45 7.62 2.61 -24.76
N VAL A 46 7.57 3.78 -25.37
CA VAL A 46 7.08 3.98 -26.76
C VAL A 46 8.19 4.00 -27.82
N GLN A 47 9.46 3.77 -27.44
CA GLN A 47 10.56 3.57 -28.38
C GLN A 47 10.36 2.28 -29.19
N GLU A 48 10.79 2.28 -30.45
CA GLU A 48 10.59 1.14 -31.36
C GLU A 48 11.30 -0.14 -30.86
N ASN A 49 12.54 0.03 -30.40
CA ASN A 49 13.36 -1.09 -29.91
C ASN A 49 14.53 -0.57 -29.05
N GLN A 50 15.31 -1.49 -28.50
CA GLN A 50 16.47 -1.17 -27.68
C GLN A 50 17.54 -0.36 -28.43
N SER A 51 17.79 -0.61 -29.73
CA SER A 51 18.79 0.15 -30.50
C SER A 51 18.36 1.62 -30.66
N ALA A 52 17.08 1.88 -30.96
CA ALA A 52 16.55 3.25 -31.02
C ALA A 52 16.70 3.99 -29.68
N PHE A 53 16.44 3.29 -28.54
CA PHE A 53 16.65 3.85 -27.22
C PHE A 53 18.12 4.18 -26.94
N LEU A 54 19.06 3.30 -27.32
CA LEU A 54 20.49 3.53 -27.16
C LEU A 54 20.98 4.67 -28.04
N ASP A 55 20.51 4.78 -29.31
CA ASP A 55 20.85 5.86 -30.22
C ASP A 55 20.39 7.21 -29.66
N ASP A 56 19.19 7.29 -29.09
CA ASP A 56 18.69 8.48 -28.39
C ASP A 56 19.50 8.81 -27.14
N GLN A 57 19.93 7.81 -26.36
CA GLN A 57 20.84 8.01 -25.23
C GLN A 57 22.19 8.62 -25.69
N ILE A 58 22.80 8.05 -26.73
CA ILE A 58 24.06 8.54 -27.28
C ILE A 58 23.90 9.96 -27.81
N ALA A 59 22.78 10.25 -28.49
CA ALA A 59 22.43 11.57 -28.96
C ALA A 59 21.99 12.55 -27.89
N LYS A 60 21.88 12.12 -26.59
CA LYS A 60 21.33 12.89 -25.45
C LYS A 60 19.91 13.41 -25.67
N ARG A 61 19.08 12.64 -26.38
CA ARG A 61 17.69 12.98 -26.75
C ARG A 61 16.64 12.32 -25.87
N LEU A 62 17.00 11.88 -24.67
CA LEU A 62 16.13 11.09 -23.77
C LEU A 62 14.75 11.70 -23.46
N PHE A 63 14.62 13.02 -23.61
CA PHE A 63 13.37 13.76 -23.35
C PHE A 63 12.67 14.25 -24.63
N CYS A 64 13.15 13.80 -25.79
CA CYS A 64 12.51 14.11 -27.05
C CYS A 64 11.47 13.05 -27.39
N TRP A 65 10.45 13.43 -28.16
CA TRP A 65 9.53 12.48 -28.73
C TRP A 65 10.30 11.51 -29.63
N PRO A 66 10.09 10.18 -29.50
CA PRO A 66 10.83 9.21 -30.31
C PRO A 66 10.57 9.41 -31.81
N GLU A 67 11.58 9.19 -32.62
CA GLU A 67 11.47 9.31 -34.09
C GLU A 67 10.47 8.27 -34.64
N HIS A 68 10.47 7.06 -34.06
CA HIS A 68 9.55 5.96 -34.39
C HIS A 68 8.73 5.59 -33.15
N PHE A 69 7.57 6.24 -33.00
CA PHE A 69 6.63 5.96 -31.91
C PHE A 69 5.91 4.62 -32.13
N THR A 70 5.94 3.75 -31.11
CA THR A 70 5.20 2.49 -31.13
C THR A 70 4.53 2.19 -29.80
N LEU A 71 3.38 1.52 -29.83
CA LEU A 71 2.73 0.94 -28.67
C LEU A 71 2.94 -0.59 -28.58
N ARG A 72 3.73 -1.15 -29.48
CA ARG A 72 3.99 -2.59 -29.59
C ARG A 72 4.56 -3.16 -28.30
N ASN A 73 5.43 -2.44 -27.61
CA ASN A 73 6.04 -2.88 -26.36
C ASN A 73 5.01 -3.20 -25.28
N PHE A 74 3.88 -2.47 -25.24
CA PHE A 74 2.80 -2.76 -24.27
C PHE A 74 2.09 -4.09 -24.55
N ALA A 75 2.08 -4.56 -25.78
CA ALA A 75 1.55 -5.88 -26.13
C ALA A 75 2.60 -6.99 -25.96
N GLU A 76 3.86 -6.69 -26.28
CA GLU A 76 4.96 -7.65 -26.21
C GLU A 76 5.42 -7.94 -24.77
N VAL A 77 5.10 -7.08 -23.81
CA VAL A 77 5.45 -7.31 -22.41
C VAL A 77 4.83 -8.60 -21.85
N PHE A 78 3.60 -8.94 -22.24
CA PHE A 78 2.89 -10.10 -21.75
C PHE A 78 3.62 -11.42 -22.06
N PRO A 79 3.91 -11.77 -23.33
CA PRO A 79 4.61 -13.02 -23.63
C PRO A 79 6.06 -13.03 -23.13
N VAL A 80 6.70 -11.88 -22.97
CA VAL A 80 8.06 -11.81 -22.43
C VAL A 80 8.08 -12.14 -20.96
N TRP A 81 7.16 -11.54 -20.16
CA TRP A 81 7.04 -11.81 -18.74
C TRP A 81 6.64 -13.28 -18.48
N GLU A 82 5.68 -13.81 -19.24
CA GLU A 82 5.27 -15.21 -19.13
C GLU A 82 6.43 -16.18 -19.36
N ARG A 83 7.33 -15.85 -20.30
CA ARG A 83 8.53 -16.67 -20.55
C ARG A 83 9.54 -16.62 -19.41
N ILE A 84 9.67 -15.47 -18.72
CA ILE A 84 10.65 -15.27 -17.64
C ILE A 84 10.15 -15.86 -16.34
N ILE A 85 8.86 -15.71 -16.06
CA ILE A 85 8.25 -16.09 -14.78
C ILE A 85 7.65 -17.52 -14.85
N GLU A 86 7.44 -18.04 -16.07
CA GLU A 86 6.78 -19.35 -16.34
C GLU A 86 5.31 -19.39 -15.87
N VAL A 87 4.70 -18.22 -15.62
CA VAL A 87 3.32 -18.05 -15.16
C VAL A 87 2.63 -16.99 -16.01
N SER A 88 1.35 -17.18 -16.32
CA SER A 88 0.60 -16.25 -17.15
C SER A 88 0.45 -14.87 -16.49
N TYR A 89 0.44 -13.81 -17.29
CA TYR A 89 0.26 -12.45 -16.78
C TYR A 89 -1.08 -12.28 -16.03
N ALA A 90 -2.14 -12.94 -16.50
CA ALA A 90 -3.44 -12.95 -15.84
C ALA A 90 -3.38 -13.57 -14.43
N GLU A 91 -2.62 -14.64 -14.28
CA GLU A 91 -2.40 -15.29 -12.99
C GLU A 91 -1.59 -14.38 -12.04
N MET A 92 -0.57 -13.67 -12.51
CA MET A 92 0.16 -12.69 -11.73
C MET A 92 -0.75 -11.54 -11.25
N ILE A 93 -1.68 -11.07 -12.10
CA ILE A 93 -2.72 -10.10 -11.68
C ILE A 93 -3.57 -10.70 -10.57
N PHE A 94 -4.09 -11.91 -10.76
CA PHE A 94 -4.93 -12.58 -9.77
C PHE A 94 -4.18 -12.75 -8.44
N ASN A 95 -2.91 -13.20 -8.48
CA ASN A 95 -2.06 -13.33 -7.31
C ASN A 95 -1.84 -11.97 -6.61
N SER A 96 -1.56 -10.92 -7.38
CA SER A 96 -1.46 -9.56 -6.83
C SER A 96 -2.72 -9.13 -6.10
N VAL A 97 -3.90 -9.39 -6.68
CA VAL A 97 -5.19 -9.00 -6.11
C VAL A 97 -5.46 -9.74 -4.80
N TRP A 98 -5.43 -11.07 -4.79
CA TRP A 98 -5.81 -11.80 -3.58
C TRP A 98 -4.79 -11.65 -2.44
N ILE A 99 -3.49 -11.65 -2.74
CA ILE A 99 -2.44 -11.43 -1.73
C ILE A 99 -2.57 -10.04 -1.11
N SER A 100 -2.70 -9.00 -1.94
CA SER A 100 -2.74 -7.63 -1.46
C SER A 100 -4.06 -7.25 -0.76
N LEU A 101 -5.17 -7.93 -1.06
CA LEU A 101 -6.43 -7.67 -0.39
C LEU A 101 -6.60 -8.48 0.89
N LEU A 102 -6.33 -9.80 0.85
CA LEU A 102 -6.62 -10.68 1.98
C LEU A 102 -5.63 -10.52 3.13
N GLY A 103 -4.33 -10.35 2.87
CA GLY A 103 -3.34 -10.16 3.92
C GLY A 103 -3.64 -8.94 4.81
N PRO A 104 -3.76 -7.73 4.24
CA PRO A 104 -4.16 -6.54 4.99
C PRO A 104 -5.55 -6.63 5.64
N LEU A 105 -6.51 -7.34 5.03
CA LEU A 105 -7.84 -7.55 5.61
C LEU A 105 -7.75 -8.37 6.90
N LEU A 106 -7.03 -9.49 6.87
CA LEU A 106 -6.80 -10.33 8.05
C LEU A 106 -6.09 -9.54 9.15
N ASN A 107 -5.02 -8.80 8.80
CA ASN A 107 -4.32 -7.96 9.75
C ASN A 107 -5.24 -6.91 10.39
N SER A 108 -6.01 -6.19 9.59
CA SER A 108 -6.92 -5.15 10.08
C SER A 108 -8.00 -5.72 10.98
N PHE A 109 -8.61 -6.84 10.60
CA PHE A 109 -9.65 -7.50 11.39
C PHE A 109 -9.11 -8.03 12.74
N CYS A 110 -7.98 -8.74 12.73
CA CYS A 110 -7.37 -9.25 13.96
C CYS A 110 -6.93 -8.12 14.89
N THR A 111 -6.29 -7.08 14.34
CA THR A 111 -5.87 -5.91 15.11
C THR A 111 -7.06 -5.14 15.68
N ALA A 112 -8.15 -4.97 14.92
CA ALA A 112 -9.38 -4.34 15.38
C ALA A 112 -10.00 -5.13 16.55
N THR A 113 -10.04 -6.47 16.44
CA THR A 113 -10.57 -7.35 17.49
C THR A 113 -9.74 -7.23 18.77
N VAL A 114 -8.42 -7.31 18.67
CA VAL A 114 -7.52 -7.18 19.84
C VAL A 114 -7.65 -5.81 20.49
N THR A 115 -7.65 -4.75 19.71
CA THR A 115 -7.79 -3.38 20.25
C THR A 115 -9.14 -3.14 20.90
N TYR A 116 -10.23 -3.65 20.33
CA TYR A 116 -11.56 -3.61 20.95
C TYR A 116 -11.53 -4.25 22.33
N VAL A 117 -11.01 -5.47 22.46
CA VAL A 117 -10.92 -6.19 23.73
C VAL A 117 -10.06 -5.42 24.75
N LEU A 118 -8.92 -4.88 24.32
CA LEU A 118 -7.99 -4.15 25.20
C LEU A 118 -8.56 -2.81 25.70
N VAL A 119 -9.40 -2.15 24.92
CA VAL A 119 -9.99 -0.86 25.31
C VAL A 119 -11.18 -1.03 26.23
N PHE A 120 -12.08 -1.95 25.91
CA PHE A 120 -13.38 -2.04 26.59
C PHE A 120 -13.40 -3.06 27.73
N TYR A 121 -12.64 -4.14 27.64
CA TYR A 121 -12.58 -5.16 28.71
C TYR A 121 -11.38 -4.93 29.64
N LYS A 122 -11.57 -4.07 30.65
CA LYS A 122 -10.52 -3.62 31.61
C LYS A 122 -10.19 -4.68 32.67
N THR A 123 -9.73 -5.85 32.25
CA THR A 123 -9.28 -6.92 33.15
C THR A 123 -7.80 -6.80 33.52
N LYS A 124 -7.33 -7.59 34.50
CA LYS A 124 -5.90 -7.70 34.83
C LYS A 124 -5.09 -8.20 33.62
N TYR A 125 -5.65 -9.14 32.86
CA TYR A 125 -4.99 -9.73 31.69
C TYR A 125 -4.88 -8.75 30.51
N THR A 126 -5.92 -7.99 30.22
CA THR A 126 -5.88 -7.00 29.12
C THR A 126 -4.89 -5.87 29.40
N LYS A 127 -4.77 -5.43 30.67
CA LYS A 127 -3.76 -4.44 31.06
C LYS A 127 -2.34 -4.97 30.91
N TRP A 128 -2.11 -6.24 31.26
CA TRP A 128 -0.81 -6.88 31.08
C TRP A 128 -0.47 -7.04 29.60
N LEU A 129 -1.42 -7.54 28.80
CA LEU A 129 -1.26 -7.73 27.35
C LEU A 129 -0.97 -6.42 26.64
N TYR A 130 -1.66 -5.33 27.01
CA TYR A 130 -1.37 -4.00 26.48
C TYR A 130 0.07 -3.55 26.77
N LYS A 131 0.55 -3.73 28.00
CA LYS A 131 1.93 -3.38 28.37
C LYS A 131 2.95 -4.25 27.62
N LEU A 132 2.69 -5.52 27.45
CA LEU A 132 3.51 -6.44 26.68
C LEU A 132 3.57 -6.00 25.21
N GLY A 133 2.42 -5.66 24.62
CA GLY A 133 2.35 -5.18 23.26
C GLY A 133 3.14 -3.88 23.03
N LEU A 134 3.04 -2.92 23.96
CA LEU A 134 3.86 -1.71 23.93
C LEU A 134 5.35 -2.03 24.00
N PHE A 135 5.75 -2.92 24.89
CA PHE A 135 7.14 -3.35 25.02
C PHE A 135 7.66 -3.97 23.72
N LEU A 136 6.89 -4.91 23.12
CA LEU A 136 7.24 -5.55 21.85
C LEU A 136 7.29 -4.56 20.68
N ALA A 137 6.41 -3.57 20.65
CA ALA A 137 6.41 -2.54 19.60
C ALA A 137 7.64 -1.63 19.63
N ILE A 138 8.26 -1.44 20.81
CA ILE A 138 9.45 -0.62 20.98
C ILE A 138 10.74 -1.44 20.77
N LEU A 139 10.66 -2.77 20.90
CA LEU A 139 11.82 -3.63 20.82
C LEU A 139 12.34 -3.71 19.37
N PRO A 140 13.53 -3.21 19.07
CA PRO A 140 14.09 -3.29 17.72
C PRO A 140 14.65 -4.70 17.47
N ILE A 141 13.83 -5.59 16.90
CA ILE A 141 14.27 -6.95 16.55
C ILE A 141 14.82 -6.91 15.11
N TYR A 142 16.13 -6.87 14.97
CA TYR A 142 16.82 -6.92 13.68
C TYR A 142 17.42 -8.31 13.42
N GLY A 143 17.55 -8.68 12.12
CA GLY A 143 18.23 -9.91 11.70
C GLY A 143 17.41 -11.19 11.89
N SER A 144 16.13 -11.10 12.22
CA SER A 144 15.27 -12.27 12.41
C SER A 144 14.86 -12.98 11.10
N GLY A 145 15.10 -12.39 9.92
CA GLY A 145 14.60 -12.89 8.64
C GLY A 145 14.98 -14.35 8.34
N GLY A 146 16.23 -14.71 8.53
CA GLY A 146 16.68 -16.09 8.31
C GLY A 146 16.07 -17.10 9.29
N ALA A 147 15.93 -16.73 10.56
CA ALA A 147 15.30 -17.57 11.57
C ALA A 147 13.79 -17.73 11.32
N ALA A 148 13.11 -16.64 10.92
CA ALA A 148 11.72 -16.66 10.54
C ALA A 148 11.47 -17.54 9.31
N TYR A 149 12.30 -17.39 8.26
CA TYR A 149 12.24 -18.24 7.07
C TYR A 149 12.38 -19.73 7.44
N LYS A 150 13.40 -20.07 8.25
CA LYS A 150 13.61 -21.44 8.68
C LYS A 150 12.39 -22.00 9.44
N LEU A 151 11.87 -21.24 10.40
CA LEU A 151 10.67 -21.64 11.17
C LEU A 151 9.48 -21.90 10.24
N LEU A 152 9.19 -20.97 9.32
CA LEU A 152 8.07 -21.08 8.39
C LEU A 152 8.26 -22.24 7.42
N SER A 153 9.50 -22.53 7.02
CA SER A 153 9.84 -23.70 6.22
C SER A 153 9.61 -25.02 6.99
N ASP A 154 10.10 -25.06 8.25
CA ASP A 154 9.99 -26.25 9.10
C ASP A 154 8.54 -26.65 9.40
N ILE A 155 7.63 -25.66 9.49
CA ILE A 155 6.19 -25.89 9.69
C ILE A 155 5.39 -26.01 8.37
N GLY A 156 6.06 -25.96 7.22
CA GLY A 156 5.43 -26.12 5.91
C GLY A 156 4.49 -24.99 5.48
N MET A 157 4.70 -23.77 5.98
CA MET A 157 3.88 -22.61 5.58
C MET A 157 4.38 -21.93 4.30
N ILE A 158 5.68 -22.02 3.98
CA ILE A 158 6.25 -21.38 2.80
C ILE A 158 5.54 -21.92 1.54
N ASP A 159 5.31 -21.02 0.60
CA ASP A 159 4.67 -21.30 -0.68
C ASP A 159 3.26 -21.86 -0.58
N THR A 160 2.53 -21.45 0.46
CA THR A 160 1.13 -21.75 0.66
C THR A 160 0.32 -20.48 0.96
N PRO A 161 -1.01 -20.48 0.70
CA PRO A 161 -1.88 -19.36 1.10
C PRO A 161 -1.86 -19.04 2.60
N PHE A 162 -1.46 -19.99 3.47
CA PHE A 162 -1.33 -19.78 4.91
C PHE A 162 -0.25 -18.76 5.28
N MET A 163 0.67 -18.44 4.37
CA MET A 163 1.61 -17.33 4.55
C MET A 163 0.93 -15.97 4.80
N LEU A 164 -0.32 -15.79 4.36
CA LEU A 164 -1.07 -14.56 4.68
C LEU A 164 -1.27 -14.35 6.19
N LEU A 165 -1.25 -15.41 6.99
CA LEU A 165 -1.35 -15.30 8.44
C LEU A 165 -0.14 -14.60 9.07
N THR A 166 1.02 -14.64 8.42
CA THR A 166 2.22 -13.94 8.89
C THR A 166 2.11 -12.42 8.76
N ASN A 167 1.17 -11.91 7.95
CA ASN A 167 0.86 -10.48 7.86
C ASN A 167 0.15 -9.94 9.11
N ILE A 168 -0.36 -10.80 9.99
CA ILE A 168 -1.08 -10.39 11.20
C ILE A 168 -0.09 -9.84 12.23
N THR A 169 0.01 -8.52 12.31
CA THR A 169 0.86 -7.79 13.27
C THR A 169 0.00 -7.13 14.33
N LEU A 170 -0.33 -7.86 15.38
CA LEU A 170 -1.30 -7.43 16.41
C LEU A 170 -0.93 -6.12 17.11
N PHE A 171 0.36 -5.77 17.21
CA PHE A 171 0.88 -4.57 17.87
C PHE A 171 1.68 -3.67 16.93
N GLY A 172 1.37 -3.69 15.63
CA GLY A 172 1.96 -2.82 14.64
C GLY A 172 1.34 -1.40 14.62
N ALA A 173 1.63 -0.61 13.57
CA ALA A 173 1.13 0.76 13.43
C ALA A 173 -0.40 0.87 13.50
N ASN A 174 -1.13 -0.07 12.88
CA ASN A 174 -2.59 -0.14 12.90
C ASN A 174 -3.15 -0.27 14.32
N PHE A 175 -2.45 -0.94 15.22
CA PHE A 175 -2.85 -1.12 16.60
C PHE A 175 -3.02 0.21 17.32
N PHE A 176 -2.03 1.10 17.25
CA PHE A 176 -2.08 2.38 17.96
C PHE A 176 -3.22 3.25 17.44
N TYR A 177 -3.45 3.22 16.14
CA TYR A 177 -4.53 3.97 15.51
C TYR A 177 -5.91 3.45 15.93
N PHE A 178 -6.15 2.15 15.84
CA PHE A 178 -7.42 1.53 16.24
C PHE A 178 -7.68 1.66 17.74
N TYR A 179 -6.62 1.55 18.55
CA TYR A 179 -6.71 1.75 19.99
C TYR A 179 -7.13 3.18 20.34
N ALA A 180 -6.53 4.17 19.72
CA ALA A 180 -6.91 5.57 19.91
C ALA A 180 -8.36 5.83 19.45
N PHE A 181 -8.75 5.25 18.31
CA PHE A 181 -10.11 5.38 17.80
C PHE A 181 -11.14 4.76 18.75
N TYR A 182 -10.95 3.51 19.16
CA TYR A 182 -11.87 2.87 20.11
C TYR A 182 -11.94 3.60 21.46
N LYS A 183 -10.84 4.21 21.90
CA LYS A 183 -10.86 5.07 23.10
C LYS A 183 -11.75 6.30 22.96
N SER A 184 -11.97 6.79 21.75
CA SER A 184 -12.83 7.94 21.47
C SER A 184 -14.33 7.57 21.39
N ILE A 185 -14.65 6.28 21.25
CA ILE A 185 -16.04 5.80 21.19
C ILE A 185 -16.59 5.63 22.61
N SER A 186 -17.80 6.15 22.84
CA SER A 186 -18.49 5.95 24.10
C SER A 186 -18.96 4.48 24.25
N TRP A 187 -18.73 3.92 25.44
CA TRP A 187 -19.23 2.58 25.79
C TRP A 187 -20.75 2.49 25.84
N GLN A 188 -21.46 3.62 25.95
CA GLN A 188 -22.93 3.68 25.99
C GLN A 188 -23.60 3.00 24.79
N TYR A 189 -22.95 2.98 23.63
CA TYR A 189 -23.47 2.24 22.47
C TYR A 189 -23.54 0.73 22.72
N ALA A 190 -22.54 0.19 23.41
CA ALA A 190 -22.53 -1.21 23.81
C ALA A 190 -23.55 -1.50 24.91
N GLU A 191 -23.65 -0.61 25.93
CA GLU A 191 -24.61 -0.76 27.03
C GLU A 191 -26.05 -0.77 26.53
N ALA A 192 -26.42 0.13 25.60
CA ALA A 192 -27.74 0.13 25.02
C ALA A 192 -28.06 -1.19 24.32
N ALA A 193 -27.12 -1.72 23.53
CA ALA A 193 -27.31 -2.99 22.82
C ALA A 193 -27.39 -4.19 23.80
N PHE A 194 -26.67 -4.17 24.90
CA PHE A 194 -26.79 -5.21 25.92
C PHE A 194 -28.15 -5.18 26.62
N ILE A 195 -28.72 -3.99 26.83
CA ILE A 195 -30.09 -3.85 27.39
C ILE A 195 -31.11 -4.45 26.41
N ASP A 196 -30.89 -4.29 25.10
CA ASP A 196 -31.69 -4.90 24.03
C ASP A 196 -31.44 -6.41 23.86
N GLY A 197 -30.59 -7.02 24.70
CA GLY A 197 -30.32 -8.46 24.70
C GLY A 197 -29.25 -8.93 23.72
N ALA A 198 -28.46 -8.02 23.13
CA ALA A 198 -27.38 -8.40 22.22
C ALA A 198 -26.24 -9.11 22.97
N SER A 199 -25.66 -10.13 22.33
CA SER A 199 -24.46 -10.81 22.82
C SER A 199 -23.20 -9.97 22.58
N HIS A 200 -22.09 -10.26 23.28
CA HIS A 200 -20.81 -9.57 23.09
C HIS A 200 -20.30 -9.59 21.64
N TRP A 201 -20.49 -10.70 20.92
CA TRP A 201 -20.12 -10.81 19.51
C TRP A 201 -21.01 -9.95 18.60
N GLN A 202 -22.30 -9.88 18.88
CA GLN A 202 -23.23 -9.00 18.15
C GLN A 202 -22.87 -7.53 18.34
N VAL A 203 -22.59 -7.11 19.58
CA VAL A 203 -22.12 -5.75 19.87
C VAL A 203 -20.83 -5.44 19.13
N TYR A 204 -19.87 -6.36 19.13
CA TYR A 204 -18.62 -6.16 18.40
C TYR A 204 -18.83 -6.05 16.90
N LEU A 205 -19.45 -7.07 16.28
CA LEU A 205 -19.55 -7.17 14.83
C LEU A 205 -20.56 -6.20 14.21
N MET A 206 -21.67 -5.89 14.92
CA MET A 206 -22.75 -5.08 14.36
C MET A 206 -22.69 -3.60 14.74
N ILE A 207 -21.95 -3.24 15.79
CA ILE A 207 -21.89 -1.86 16.29
C ILE A 207 -20.47 -1.33 16.29
N MET A 208 -19.57 -1.94 17.06
CA MET A 208 -18.24 -1.39 17.30
C MET A 208 -17.32 -1.49 16.11
N LEU A 209 -17.31 -2.63 15.42
CA LEU A 209 -16.50 -2.82 14.21
C LEU A 209 -16.98 -1.93 13.06
N PRO A 210 -18.28 -1.83 12.71
CA PRO A 210 -18.75 -0.89 11.70
C PRO A 210 -18.42 0.58 12.00
N MET A 211 -18.40 1.00 13.25
CA MET A 211 -17.97 2.35 13.62
C MET A 211 -16.49 2.59 13.33
N LEU A 212 -15.63 1.57 13.41
CA LEU A 212 -14.22 1.65 13.07
C LEU A 212 -13.98 1.66 11.55
N ILE A 213 -14.80 0.94 10.75
CA ILE A 213 -14.58 0.73 9.31
C ILE A 213 -14.23 2.02 8.56
N PRO A 214 -14.95 3.14 8.73
CA PRO A 214 -14.64 4.36 7.99
C PRO A 214 -13.21 4.87 8.20
N SER A 215 -12.69 4.75 9.42
CA SER A 215 -11.32 5.15 9.76
C SER A 215 -10.31 4.06 9.39
N ALA A 216 -10.66 2.79 9.55
CA ALA A 216 -9.82 1.66 9.21
C ALA A 216 -9.58 1.53 7.70
N THR A 217 -10.55 1.95 6.87
CA THR A 217 -10.45 1.86 5.40
C THR A 217 -9.22 2.59 4.86
N ALA A 218 -8.89 3.76 5.39
CA ALA A 218 -7.71 4.51 4.94
C ALA A 218 -6.41 3.72 5.19
N LEU A 219 -6.25 3.16 6.39
CA LEU A 219 -5.08 2.33 6.72
C LEU A 219 -5.07 1.01 5.94
N TYR A 220 -6.24 0.40 5.75
CA TYR A 220 -6.38 -0.79 4.92
C TYR A 220 -5.88 -0.55 3.50
N VAL A 221 -6.33 0.52 2.85
CA VAL A 221 -5.89 0.86 1.48
C VAL A 221 -4.38 1.13 1.43
N MET A 222 -3.82 1.83 2.42
CA MET A 222 -2.36 2.04 2.49
C MET A 222 -1.60 0.71 2.60
N ASN A 223 -2.09 -0.23 3.41
CA ASN A 223 -1.48 -1.56 3.53
C ASN A 223 -1.65 -2.38 2.24
N VAL A 224 -2.80 -2.28 1.56
CA VAL A 224 -3.02 -2.91 0.24
C VAL A 224 -1.99 -2.41 -0.77
N ILE A 225 -1.77 -1.09 -0.86
CA ILE A 225 -0.76 -0.49 -1.74
C ILE A 225 0.64 -1.01 -1.38
N GLY A 226 0.97 -1.08 -0.09
CA GLY A 226 2.25 -1.62 0.37
C GLY A 226 2.46 -3.08 -0.05
N THR A 227 1.47 -3.94 0.18
CA THR A 227 1.52 -5.36 -0.18
C THR A 227 1.52 -5.58 -1.71
N TRP A 228 0.80 -4.74 -2.46
CA TRP A 228 0.82 -4.78 -3.93
C TRP A 228 2.22 -4.59 -4.50
N ASN A 229 3.00 -3.68 -3.91
CA ASN A 229 4.36 -3.35 -4.36
C ASN A 229 5.45 -4.25 -3.72
N ASP A 230 5.07 -5.19 -2.87
CA ASP A 230 6.03 -6.05 -2.19
C ASP A 230 6.44 -7.25 -3.06
N TYR A 231 7.55 -7.08 -3.77
CA TYR A 231 8.19 -8.17 -4.51
C TYR A 231 9.03 -9.07 -3.62
N SER A 232 9.55 -8.55 -2.50
CA SER A 232 10.51 -9.27 -1.67
C SER A 232 9.87 -10.40 -0.87
N SER A 233 8.69 -10.18 -0.30
CA SER A 233 7.91 -11.26 0.32
C SER A 233 7.50 -12.31 -0.70
N ASN A 234 7.17 -11.91 -1.91
CA ASN A 234 6.82 -12.84 -2.98
C ASN A 234 8.03 -13.67 -3.41
N LEU A 235 9.19 -13.05 -3.61
CA LEU A 235 10.45 -13.72 -3.92
C LEU A 235 10.83 -14.79 -2.88
N LEU A 236 10.60 -14.52 -1.59
CA LEU A 236 11.07 -15.38 -0.50
C LEU A 236 10.03 -16.45 -0.10
N TYR A 237 8.75 -16.13 -0.17
CA TYR A 237 7.71 -16.92 0.50
C TYR A 237 6.59 -17.43 -0.41
N PHE A 238 6.46 -16.91 -1.64
CA PHE A 238 5.36 -17.23 -2.57
C PHE A 238 5.87 -17.55 -3.97
N SER A 239 6.82 -18.48 -4.08
CA SER A 239 7.45 -18.80 -5.36
C SER A 239 6.45 -19.36 -6.40
N SER A 240 5.45 -20.13 -5.98
CA SER A 240 4.39 -20.65 -6.85
C SER A 240 3.25 -19.66 -7.11
N TYR A 241 3.24 -18.50 -6.45
CA TYR A 241 2.21 -17.47 -6.60
C TYR A 241 2.81 -16.10 -6.95
N PRO A 242 3.58 -15.99 -8.05
CA PRO A 242 4.25 -14.72 -8.40
C PRO A 242 3.23 -13.61 -8.62
N ASN A 243 3.49 -12.44 -8.00
CA ASN A 243 2.71 -11.23 -8.18
C ASN A 243 3.32 -10.31 -9.25
N LEU A 244 2.61 -9.25 -9.66
CA LEU A 244 3.09 -8.30 -10.66
C LEU A 244 4.36 -7.56 -10.22
N ALA A 245 4.51 -7.26 -8.92
CA ALA A 245 5.71 -6.61 -8.41
C ALA A 245 6.94 -7.52 -8.54
N TYR A 246 6.78 -8.81 -8.25
CA TYR A 246 7.83 -9.79 -8.49
C TYR A 246 8.11 -9.96 -9.98
N GLY A 247 7.08 -9.98 -10.82
CA GLY A 247 7.22 -10.01 -12.27
C GLY A 247 8.07 -8.85 -12.80
N ALA A 248 7.78 -7.62 -12.35
CA ALA A 248 8.56 -6.43 -12.69
C ALA A 248 10.01 -6.52 -12.20
N TYR A 249 10.24 -7.00 -10.98
CA TYR A 249 11.57 -7.21 -10.42
C TYR A 249 12.35 -8.24 -11.24
N ALA A 250 11.80 -9.42 -11.49
CA ALA A 250 12.45 -10.50 -12.23
C ALA A 250 12.74 -10.11 -13.69
N PHE A 251 11.82 -9.37 -14.32
CA PHE A 251 12.05 -8.80 -15.64
C PHE A 251 13.21 -7.79 -15.61
N GLY A 252 13.24 -6.88 -14.62
CA GLY A 252 14.33 -5.92 -14.44
C GLY A 252 15.69 -6.60 -14.26
N GLU A 253 15.76 -7.68 -13.48
CA GLU A 253 16.99 -8.47 -13.35
C GLU A 253 17.38 -9.15 -14.67
N SER A 254 16.41 -9.71 -15.41
CA SER A 254 16.68 -10.33 -16.70
C SER A 254 17.02 -9.31 -17.78
N ALA A 255 16.44 -8.12 -17.76
CA ALA A 255 16.69 -7.04 -18.72
C ALA A 255 18.14 -6.51 -18.64
N LYS A 256 18.80 -6.60 -17.48
CA LYS A 256 20.23 -6.31 -17.35
C LYS A 256 21.08 -7.19 -18.29
N TYR A 257 20.59 -8.39 -18.62
CA TYR A 257 21.27 -9.33 -19.50
C TYR A 257 20.70 -9.34 -20.93
N ALA A 258 19.42 -9.02 -21.09
CA ALA A 258 18.70 -9.11 -22.37
C ALA A 258 18.48 -7.77 -23.06
N SER A 259 18.80 -6.65 -22.39
CA SER A 259 18.75 -5.29 -22.92
C SER A 259 17.47 -4.94 -23.66
N ASN A 260 16.32 -4.87 -22.96
CA ASN A 260 15.05 -4.42 -23.54
C ASN A 260 14.31 -3.47 -22.60
N GLU A 261 14.92 -2.29 -22.37
CA GLU A 261 14.34 -1.23 -21.52
C GLU A 261 12.97 -0.76 -21.99
N PRO A 262 12.68 -0.57 -23.31
CA PRO A 262 11.35 -0.17 -23.74
C PRO A 262 10.23 -1.11 -23.25
N SER A 263 10.41 -2.43 -23.39
CA SER A 263 9.44 -3.40 -22.88
C SER A 263 9.36 -3.44 -21.35
N PHE A 264 10.49 -3.24 -20.64
CA PHE A 264 10.51 -3.14 -19.18
C PHE A 264 9.67 -1.97 -18.71
N PHE A 265 9.89 -0.76 -19.23
CA PHE A 265 9.13 0.41 -18.84
C PHE A 265 7.65 0.31 -19.22
N ALA A 266 7.31 -0.34 -20.34
CA ALA A 266 5.93 -0.64 -20.69
C ALA A 266 5.27 -1.55 -19.65
N GLY A 267 5.95 -2.59 -19.18
CA GLY A 267 5.47 -3.49 -18.11
C GLY A 267 5.27 -2.78 -16.79
N VAL A 268 6.22 -1.95 -16.39
CA VAL A 268 6.12 -1.12 -15.16
C VAL A 268 4.89 -0.20 -15.24
N LEU A 269 4.66 0.47 -16.36
CA LEU A 269 3.51 1.36 -16.55
C LEU A 269 2.18 0.60 -16.48
N ILE A 270 2.09 -0.59 -17.08
CA ILE A 270 0.89 -1.45 -16.96
C ILE A 270 0.65 -1.87 -15.51
N SER A 271 1.70 -2.24 -14.78
CA SER A 271 1.59 -2.71 -13.39
C SER A 271 1.08 -1.65 -12.42
N ILE A 272 1.21 -0.37 -12.77
CA ILE A 272 0.73 0.75 -11.95
C ILE A 272 -0.77 0.99 -12.12
N ILE A 273 -1.37 0.61 -13.26
CA ILE A 273 -2.78 0.89 -13.57
C ILE A 273 -3.75 0.41 -12.48
N PRO A 274 -3.68 -0.86 -12.00
CA PRO A 274 -4.62 -1.32 -10.98
C PRO A 274 -4.54 -0.52 -9.67
N ILE A 275 -3.34 -0.11 -9.26
CA ILE A 275 -3.14 0.74 -8.07
C ILE A 275 -3.73 2.14 -8.26
N LEU A 276 -3.56 2.74 -9.43
CA LEU A 276 -4.14 4.05 -9.73
C LEU A 276 -5.67 3.98 -9.70
N VAL A 277 -6.27 2.92 -10.23
CA VAL A 277 -7.72 2.68 -10.16
C VAL A 277 -8.16 2.55 -8.70
N LEU A 278 -7.48 1.73 -7.92
CA LEU A 278 -7.78 1.54 -6.50
C LEU A 278 -7.66 2.87 -5.74
N PHE A 279 -6.58 3.62 -5.93
CA PHE A 279 -6.41 4.94 -5.32
C PHE A 279 -7.53 5.90 -5.74
N GLY A 280 -7.87 5.96 -7.02
CA GLY A 280 -8.96 6.81 -7.54
C GLY A 280 -10.31 6.50 -6.90
N CYS A 281 -10.62 5.22 -6.65
CA CYS A 281 -11.84 4.80 -5.96
C CYS A 281 -11.87 5.20 -4.47
N PHE A 282 -10.73 5.18 -3.79
CA PHE A 282 -10.67 5.37 -2.34
C PHE A 282 -10.05 6.69 -1.89
N GLN A 283 -9.59 7.56 -2.81
CA GLN A 283 -8.91 8.83 -2.49
C GLN A 283 -9.71 9.72 -1.51
N ASN A 284 -11.04 9.85 -1.70
CA ASN A 284 -11.87 10.66 -0.81
C ASN A 284 -11.89 10.08 0.60
N THR A 285 -12.02 8.75 0.73
CA THR A 285 -12.00 8.07 2.03
C THR A 285 -10.66 8.23 2.74
N ILE A 286 -9.55 8.19 1.99
CA ILE A 286 -8.21 8.39 2.54
C ILE A 286 -8.06 9.84 3.02
N MET A 287 -8.47 10.82 2.20
CA MET A 287 -8.25 12.23 2.51
C MET A 287 -9.19 12.76 3.61
N GLU A 288 -10.47 12.38 3.59
CA GLU A 288 -11.46 12.93 4.55
C GLU A 288 -11.33 12.31 5.95
N LYS A 289 -10.93 11.05 6.06
CA LYS A 289 -11.02 10.30 7.33
C LYS A 289 -9.71 10.17 8.09
N VAL A 290 -8.57 10.52 7.49
CA VAL A 290 -7.30 10.69 8.21
C VAL A 290 -7.36 11.89 9.16
N HIS A 291 -8.26 12.85 8.94
CA HIS A 291 -8.44 14.02 9.82
C HIS A 291 -9.16 13.74 11.15
N ILE A 292 -9.78 12.58 11.36
CA ILE A 292 -10.57 12.30 12.56
C ILE A 292 -9.70 12.01 13.81
N GLY A 293 -8.40 11.81 13.65
CA GLY A 293 -7.45 11.65 14.77
C GLY A 293 -6.88 12.93 15.36
N GLY A 294 -7.17 14.09 14.81
CA GLY A 294 -6.68 15.41 15.26
C GLY A 294 -7.79 16.26 15.86
N LEU A 295 -7.77 16.36 17.20
CA LEU A 295 -8.32 17.44 18.03
C LEU A 295 -9.40 18.34 17.37
N LYS A 296 -10.66 18.08 17.70
CA LYS A 296 -11.62 19.17 17.79
C LYS A 296 -11.21 20.03 19.00
N GLY A 297 -10.52 21.14 18.74
CA GLY A 297 -10.45 22.26 19.66
C GLY A 297 -11.76 23.02 19.59
#